data_882f7df0ebc4521df38e9ac5e57f4b1b
#
_entry.id   882f7df0ebc4521df38e9ac5e57f4b1b
#
_cell.length_a   1.000
_cell.length_b   1.000
_cell.length_c   1.000
_cell.angle_alpha   90.00
_cell.angle_beta   90.00
_cell.angle_gamma   90.00
#
_symmetry.space_group_name_H-M   'P 1'
#
loop_
_entity.id
_entity.type
_entity.pdbx_description
1 polymer ?
#
loop_
_entity_poly.entity_id
_entity_poly.type
_entity_poly.pdbx_seq_one_letter_code
_entity_poly.pdbx_strand_id
1 'polypeptide(L)'
;MMLRSIWLFAAVAAAVPTLAAEERRDLCPDRPGLGTPACTIDAGAVMLEVGMAGWALDRTADSRTDAFTFGDALLRAGLTPSLEVQLGWTMLGHVRERDRATGDVTRRTRIGDVTLALRQNLSNPDGSGFSVALMPYATLPLGGEGVGAGDWGAGMIVPVSFELGALSLGFTPHVDSAVDSDGRGRHTAYGSVAGVGVGLSDDVSMAAEVSLTRDRDPGGHTTEALAGLSAGWQPGPDSQWDVGANVGLNRDSPDIELYFGFARRF
;
A
#
# COMPACT_ATOMS: atom_id res chain seq x y z
N MET A 1 65.50 -23.89 -37.58
CA MET A 1 65.63 -23.45 -36.20
C MET A 1 64.38 -22.62 -35.89
N MET A 2 63.30 -23.26 -35.34
CA MET A 2 62.00 -22.62 -35.08
C MET A 2 61.90 -22.27 -33.58
N LEU A 3 61.83 -20.99 -33.26
CA LEU A 3 61.52 -20.51 -31.92
C LEU A 3 60.00 -20.65 -31.65
N ARG A 4 59.59 -21.41 -30.68
CA ARG A 4 58.25 -21.48 -30.14
C ARG A 4 58.10 -20.45 -29.01
N SER A 5 57.30 -19.43 -29.25
CA SER A 5 56.88 -18.48 -28.20
C SER A 5 55.80 -19.08 -27.34
N ILE A 6 56.09 -19.23 -26.03
CA ILE A 6 55.15 -19.67 -25.00
C ILE A 6 54.47 -18.42 -24.42
N TRP A 7 53.15 -18.30 -24.62
CA TRP A 7 52.34 -17.26 -23.97
C TRP A 7 51.87 -17.79 -22.60
N LEU A 8 52.39 -17.19 -21.52
CA LEU A 8 51.84 -17.38 -20.16
C LEU A 8 50.57 -16.55 -20.03
N PHE A 9 49.43 -17.20 -19.91
CA PHE A 9 48.21 -16.55 -19.44
C PHE A 9 48.24 -16.50 -17.88
N ALA A 10 48.43 -15.30 -17.33
CA ALA A 10 48.23 -15.06 -15.90
C ALA A 10 46.75 -14.92 -15.65
N ALA A 11 46.12 -15.90 -15.00
CA ALA A 11 44.75 -15.82 -14.52
C ALA A 11 44.71 -14.89 -13.28
N VAL A 12 44.17 -13.70 -13.43
CA VAL A 12 43.82 -12.82 -12.32
C VAL A 12 42.56 -13.36 -11.69
N ALA A 13 42.67 -14.06 -10.59
CA ALA A 13 41.55 -14.43 -9.72
C ALA A 13 41.06 -13.15 -9.03
N ALA A 14 40.02 -12.53 -9.57
CA ALA A 14 39.28 -11.47 -8.87
C ALA A 14 38.60 -12.10 -7.64
N ALA A 15 39.08 -11.78 -6.46
CA ALA A 15 38.41 -12.09 -5.21
C ALA A 15 37.09 -11.28 -5.19
N VAL A 16 35.98 -11.96 -5.43
CA VAL A 16 34.66 -11.40 -5.18
C VAL A 16 34.55 -11.24 -3.67
N PRO A 17 34.37 -10.03 -3.12
CA PRO A 17 34.12 -9.87 -1.70
C PRO A 17 32.84 -10.66 -1.38
N THR A 18 32.92 -11.65 -0.51
CA THR A 18 31.75 -12.23 0.13
C THR A 18 31.15 -11.12 0.98
N LEU A 19 30.07 -10.49 0.45
CA LEU A 19 29.20 -9.68 1.28
C LEU A 19 28.78 -10.59 2.43
N ALA A 20 29.11 -10.19 3.67
CA ALA A 20 28.57 -10.82 4.85
C ALA A 20 27.05 -10.86 4.65
N ALA A 21 26.43 -12.02 4.85
CA ALA A 21 24.98 -12.12 4.81
C ALA A 21 24.47 -11.15 5.88
N GLU A 22 23.93 -10.01 5.45
CA GLU A 22 23.27 -9.05 6.31
C GLU A 22 22.08 -9.79 6.92
N GLU A 23 21.91 -9.72 8.23
CA GLU A 23 20.85 -10.43 8.92
C GLU A 23 19.52 -9.97 8.33
N ARG A 24 18.71 -10.92 7.86
CA ARG A 24 17.48 -10.65 7.12
C ARG A 24 16.47 -9.95 8.06
N ARG A 25 15.95 -8.83 7.65
CA ARG A 25 14.99 -8.04 8.43
C ARG A 25 13.67 -8.79 8.61
N ASP A 26 12.95 -8.42 9.65
CA ASP A 26 11.56 -8.87 9.84
C ASP A 26 10.69 -8.51 8.65
N LEU A 27 9.64 -9.30 8.42
CA LEU A 27 8.69 -9.05 7.35
C LEU A 27 7.87 -7.79 7.70
N CYS A 28 7.90 -6.80 6.83
CA CYS A 28 7.21 -5.53 7.02
C CYS A 28 6.34 -5.20 5.80
N PRO A 29 5.19 -5.86 5.63
CA PRO A 29 4.26 -5.55 4.55
C PRO A 29 3.50 -4.24 4.81
N ASP A 30 2.96 -3.64 3.74
CA ASP A 30 2.03 -2.51 3.84
C ASP A 30 0.63 -2.95 4.32
N ARG A 31 0.34 -4.25 4.19
CA ARG A 31 -0.90 -4.89 4.66
C ARG A 31 -0.69 -5.54 6.03
N PRO A 32 -1.77 -5.67 6.88
CA PRO A 32 -3.09 -5.04 6.74
C PRO A 32 -3.10 -3.61 7.27
N GLY A 33 -4.21 -2.90 7.05
CA GLY A 33 -4.49 -1.61 7.68
C GLY A 33 -4.75 -0.49 6.69
N LEU A 34 -5.04 0.68 7.25
CA LEU A 34 -5.26 1.93 6.53
C LEU A 34 -3.95 2.71 6.34
N GLY A 35 -3.03 2.57 7.29
CA GLY A 35 -1.73 3.24 7.27
C GLY A 35 -0.68 2.48 6.48
N THR A 36 0.43 3.15 6.24
CA THR A 36 1.61 2.61 5.54
C THR A 36 2.79 2.64 6.51
N PRO A 37 3.51 1.53 6.72
CA PRO A 37 4.68 1.50 7.59
C PRO A 37 5.87 2.25 6.97
N ALA A 38 6.80 2.71 7.80
CA ALA A 38 7.97 3.45 7.35
C ALA A 38 9.14 2.56 6.89
N CYS A 39 9.13 1.27 7.21
CA CYS A 39 10.18 0.31 6.86
C CYS A 39 10.29 0.08 5.34
N THR A 40 11.49 -0.35 4.93
CA THR A 40 11.77 -0.81 3.56
C THR A 40 12.18 -2.28 3.58
N ILE A 41 11.98 -2.99 2.49
CA ILE A 41 12.46 -4.37 2.33
C ILE A 41 13.98 -4.39 2.07
N ASP A 42 14.59 -5.55 2.30
CA ASP A 42 16.03 -5.74 2.09
C ASP A 42 16.42 -5.45 0.63
N ALA A 43 17.64 -4.92 0.45
CA ALA A 43 18.18 -4.69 -0.88
C ALA A 43 18.26 -6.00 -1.70
N GLY A 44 17.71 -5.97 -2.92
CA GLY A 44 17.63 -7.15 -3.80
C GLY A 44 16.48 -8.10 -3.49
N ALA A 45 15.73 -7.92 -2.40
CA ALA A 45 14.51 -8.68 -2.13
C ALA A 45 13.33 -8.13 -2.95
N VAL A 46 12.36 -8.99 -3.20
CA VAL A 46 11.08 -8.67 -3.81
C VAL A 46 9.97 -9.13 -2.87
N MET A 47 8.94 -8.30 -2.68
CA MET A 47 7.74 -8.67 -1.94
C MET A 47 6.51 -8.44 -2.79
N LEU A 48 5.62 -9.41 -2.80
CA LEU A 48 4.30 -9.33 -3.41
C LEU A 48 3.25 -9.34 -2.30
N GLU A 49 2.42 -8.33 -2.28
CA GLU A 49 1.25 -8.22 -1.42
C GLU A 49 0.00 -8.26 -2.29
N VAL A 50 -1.02 -9.00 -1.87
CA VAL A 50 -2.25 -9.17 -2.65
C VAL A 50 -3.47 -9.06 -1.75
N GLY A 51 -4.28 -8.03 -1.93
CA GLY A 51 -5.66 -8.00 -1.49
C GLY A 51 -6.47 -8.99 -2.32
N MET A 52 -6.68 -10.19 -1.81
CA MET A 52 -7.34 -11.26 -2.57
C MET A 52 -8.80 -10.92 -2.84
N ALA A 53 -9.49 -10.37 -1.86
CA ALA A 53 -10.82 -9.79 -2.01
C ALA A 53 -11.04 -8.65 -1.02
N GLY A 54 -11.79 -7.66 -1.48
CA GLY A 54 -12.32 -6.56 -0.69
C GLY A 54 -13.78 -6.32 -1.04
N TRP A 55 -14.54 -5.81 -0.08
CA TRP A 55 -15.91 -5.36 -0.27
C TRP A 55 -16.13 -4.09 0.54
N ALA A 56 -16.70 -3.08 -0.10
CA ALA A 56 -17.13 -1.85 0.53
C ALA A 56 -18.63 -1.64 0.28
N LEU A 57 -19.33 -1.21 1.31
CA LEU A 57 -20.72 -0.81 1.26
C LEU A 57 -20.83 0.67 1.58
N ASP A 58 -21.47 1.40 0.69
CA ASP A 58 -21.84 2.81 0.89
C ASP A 58 -23.34 3.00 0.69
N ARG A 59 -23.98 3.69 1.64
CA ARG A 59 -25.42 3.97 1.61
C ARG A 59 -25.68 5.45 1.85
N THR A 60 -26.15 6.11 0.82
CA THR A 60 -26.67 7.47 0.92
C THR A 60 -28.21 7.47 1.03
N ALA A 61 -28.82 8.66 1.09
CA ALA A 61 -30.27 8.79 0.99
C ALA A 61 -30.79 8.25 -0.34
N ASP A 62 -30.04 8.46 -1.42
CA ASP A 62 -30.48 8.26 -2.80
C ASP A 62 -29.98 6.95 -3.41
N SER A 63 -28.89 6.39 -2.90
CA SER A 63 -28.24 5.22 -3.49
C SER A 63 -27.78 4.20 -2.48
N ARG A 64 -27.49 2.98 -2.97
CA ARG A 64 -26.67 1.96 -2.32
C ARG A 64 -25.63 1.48 -3.30
N THR A 65 -24.37 1.56 -2.89
CA THR A 65 -23.22 1.07 -3.67
C THR A 65 -22.58 -0.09 -2.95
N ASP A 66 -22.43 -1.21 -3.65
CA ASP A 66 -21.60 -2.35 -3.25
C ASP A 66 -20.40 -2.38 -4.20
N ALA A 67 -19.19 -2.18 -3.69
CA ALA A 67 -17.94 -2.26 -4.45
C ALA A 67 -17.14 -3.49 -4.02
N PHE A 68 -16.69 -4.26 -4.98
CA PHE A 68 -15.85 -5.43 -4.79
C PHE A 68 -14.52 -5.23 -5.49
N THR A 69 -13.41 -5.59 -4.84
CA THR A 69 -12.07 -5.59 -5.42
C THR A 69 -11.46 -6.98 -5.31
N PHE A 70 -10.72 -7.39 -6.35
CA PHE A 70 -10.03 -8.66 -6.40
C PHE A 70 -8.64 -8.45 -6.97
N GLY A 71 -7.63 -9.05 -6.32
CA GLY A 71 -6.26 -8.96 -6.77
C GLY A 71 -5.72 -7.53 -6.68
N ASP A 72 -5.95 -6.85 -5.55
CA ASP A 72 -5.32 -5.57 -5.27
C ASP A 72 -3.85 -5.83 -4.91
N ALA A 73 -3.00 -5.78 -5.93
CA ALA A 73 -1.61 -6.21 -5.86
C ALA A 73 -0.67 -5.03 -5.64
N LEU A 74 0.33 -5.23 -4.77
CA LEU A 74 1.46 -4.34 -4.57
C LEU A 74 2.75 -5.17 -4.69
N LEU A 75 3.55 -4.85 -5.70
CA LEU A 75 4.88 -5.39 -5.88
C LEU A 75 5.90 -4.38 -5.35
N ARG A 76 6.77 -4.82 -4.44
CA ARG A 76 7.84 -4.01 -3.85
C ARG A 76 9.18 -4.64 -4.20
N ALA A 77 10.17 -3.82 -4.55
CA ALA A 77 11.53 -4.27 -4.82
C ALA A 77 12.54 -3.36 -4.10
N GLY A 78 13.37 -3.93 -3.23
CA GLY A 78 14.42 -3.21 -2.51
C GLY A 78 15.59 -2.89 -3.42
N LEU A 79 15.90 -1.61 -3.60
CA LEU A 79 17.02 -1.13 -4.40
C LEU A 79 18.28 -0.93 -3.56
N THR A 80 18.11 -0.41 -2.35
CA THR A 80 19.15 -0.26 -1.32
C THR A 80 18.57 -0.61 0.05
N PRO A 81 19.34 -0.65 1.12
CA PRO A 81 18.79 -0.87 2.45
C PRO A 81 17.70 0.11 2.89
N SER A 82 17.64 1.30 2.29
CA SER A 82 16.68 2.36 2.66
C SER A 82 15.82 2.87 1.51
N LEU A 83 15.93 2.28 0.31
CA LEU A 83 15.17 2.68 -0.87
C LEU A 83 14.52 1.48 -1.53
N GLU A 84 13.23 1.56 -1.76
CA GLU A 84 12.48 0.59 -2.56
C GLU A 84 11.61 1.27 -3.62
N VAL A 85 11.32 0.55 -4.68
CA VAL A 85 10.34 0.91 -5.70
C VAL A 85 9.11 0.03 -5.53
N GLN A 86 7.94 0.62 -5.79
CA GLN A 86 6.67 -0.05 -5.65
C GLN A 86 5.82 0.10 -6.91
N LEU A 87 5.04 -0.94 -7.22
CA LEU A 87 4.04 -0.96 -8.27
C LEU A 87 2.75 -1.55 -7.71
N GLY A 88 1.72 -0.71 -7.61
CA GLY A 88 0.37 -1.09 -7.18
C GLY A 88 -0.58 -1.21 -8.37
N TRP A 89 -1.50 -2.19 -8.32
CA TRP A 89 -2.53 -2.36 -9.34
C TRP A 89 -3.70 -3.20 -8.84
N THR A 90 -4.92 -2.69 -8.98
CA THR A 90 -6.14 -3.46 -8.74
C THR A 90 -6.53 -4.21 -10.02
N MET A 91 -6.39 -5.53 -10.01
CA MET A 91 -6.61 -6.37 -11.19
C MET A 91 -8.07 -6.37 -11.64
N LEU A 92 -9.03 -6.33 -10.71
CA LEU A 92 -10.46 -6.33 -11.02
C LEU A 92 -11.25 -5.60 -9.93
N GLY A 93 -12.06 -4.64 -10.34
CA GLY A 93 -13.08 -4.01 -9.52
C GLY A 93 -14.48 -4.25 -10.12
N HIS A 94 -15.47 -4.46 -9.27
CA HIS A 94 -16.87 -4.58 -9.64
C HIS A 94 -17.70 -3.69 -8.74
N VAL A 95 -18.35 -2.68 -9.32
CA VAL A 95 -19.22 -1.73 -8.62
C VAL A 95 -20.66 -1.98 -9.04
N ARG A 96 -21.54 -2.15 -8.05
CA ARG A 96 -22.98 -2.26 -8.22
C ARG A 96 -23.64 -1.14 -7.43
N GLU A 97 -24.24 -0.23 -8.16
CA GLU A 97 -25.00 0.90 -7.63
C GLU A 97 -26.50 0.70 -7.86
N ARG A 98 -27.28 0.92 -6.83
CA ARG A 98 -28.74 0.89 -6.90
C ARG A 98 -29.31 2.25 -6.50
N ASP A 99 -30.02 2.89 -7.41
CA ASP A 99 -30.85 4.05 -7.13
C ASP A 99 -32.05 3.62 -6.26
N ARG A 100 -32.30 4.34 -5.17
CA ARG A 100 -33.37 3.99 -4.24
C ARG A 100 -34.73 4.51 -4.64
N ALA A 101 -34.78 5.59 -5.44
CA ALA A 101 -36.01 6.18 -5.89
C ALA A 101 -36.63 5.39 -7.06
N THR A 102 -35.81 5.04 -8.05
CA THR A 102 -36.25 4.31 -9.26
C THR A 102 -36.13 2.80 -9.12
N GLY A 103 -35.23 2.32 -8.26
CA GLY A 103 -34.86 0.92 -8.14
C GLY A 103 -33.89 0.42 -9.21
N ASP A 104 -33.44 1.30 -10.10
CA ASP A 104 -32.51 0.99 -11.17
C ASP A 104 -31.17 0.52 -10.62
N VAL A 105 -30.52 -0.41 -11.34
CA VAL A 105 -29.25 -0.99 -10.95
C VAL A 105 -28.23 -0.82 -12.07
N THR A 106 -27.18 -0.07 -11.79
CA THR A 106 -25.99 0.06 -12.64
C THR A 106 -24.91 -0.90 -12.15
N ARG A 107 -24.19 -1.52 -13.07
CA ARG A 107 -23.04 -2.37 -12.78
C ARG A 107 -21.87 -2.00 -13.67
N ARG A 108 -20.69 -1.89 -13.09
CA ARG A 108 -19.43 -1.62 -13.81
C ARG A 108 -18.40 -2.64 -13.35
N THR A 109 -17.68 -3.24 -14.29
CA THR A 109 -16.56 -4.14 -14.02
C THR A 109 -15.37 -3.64 -14.82
N ARG A 110 -14.28 -3.30 -14.13
CA ARG A 110 -13.08 -2.69 -14.72
C ARG A 110 -11.84 -3.16 -13.97
N ILE A 111 -10.68 -2.96 -14.58
CA ILE A 111 -9.39 -2.94 -13.89
C ILE A 111 -9.22 -1.59 -13.19
N GLY A 112 -8.40 -1.53 -12.17
CA GLY A 112 -7.99 -0.28 -11.51
C GLY A 112 -6.81 0.40 -12.19
N ASP A 113 -6.44 1.54 -11.66
CA ASP A 113 -5.27 2.28 -12.08
C ASP A 113 -3.98 1.62 -11.58
N VAL A 114 -2.86 1.97 -12.21
CA VAL A 114 -1.53 1.54 -11.78
C VAL A 114 -0.86 2.66 -11.01
N THR A 115 -0.36 2.36 -9.81
CA THR A 115 0.41 3.29 -9.00
C THR A 115 1.89 2.90 -9.02
N LEU A 116 2.75 3.88 -9.24
CA LEU A 116 4.19 3.76 -9.08
C LEU A 116 4.62 4.62 -7.91
N ALA A 117 5.40 4.05 -6.99
CA ALA A 117 5.91 4.79 -5.83
C ALA A 117 7.40 4.48 -5.60
N LEU A 118 8.06 5.42 -4.93
CA LEU A 118 9.36 5.22 -4.33
C LEU A 118 9.20 5.41 -2.82
N ARG A 119 9.76 4.52 -2.00
CA ARG A 119 9.86 4.74 -0.57
C ARG A 119 11.32 4.89 -0.18
N GLN A 120 11.68 6.08 0.26
CA GLN A 120 12.99 6.38 0.84
C GLN A 120 12.84 6.46 2.36
N ASN A 121 13.32 5.46 3.07
CA ASN A 121 13.43 5.55 4.53
C ASN A 121 14.59 6.48 4.90
N LEU A 122 14.36 7.33 5.88
CA LEU A 122 15.30 8.34 6.37
C LEU A 122 15.92 7.97 7.73
N SER A 123 15.26 7.05 8.46
CA SER A 123 15.72 6.59 9.78
C SER A 123 15.17 5.21 10.07
N ASN A 124 16.03 4.28 10.45
CA ASN A 124 15.71 2.89 10.81
C ASN A 124 14.87 2.16 9.75
N PRO A 125 15.49 1.81 8.62
CA PRO A 125 14.79 1.19 7.50
C PRO A 125 14.26 -0.23 7.80
N ASP A 126 14.67 -0.83 8.91
CA ASP A 126 14.11 -2.07 9.47
C ASP A 126 12.80 -1.85 10.25
N GLY A 127 12.41 -0.59 10.50
CA GLY A 127 11.22 -0.23 11.26
C GLY A 127 11.46 -0.12 12.77
N SER A 128 12.65 -0.50 13.27
CA SER A 128 12.95 -0.51 14.69
C SER A 128 12.94 0.90 15.32
N GLY A 129 12.43 1.02 16.53
CA GLY A 129 12.36 2.27 17.27
C GLY A 129 11.59 3.37 16.50
N PHE A 130 12.20 4.54 16.30
CA PHE A 130 11.62 5.62 15.50
C PHE A 130 12.03 5.46 14.03
N SER A 131 11.07 5.21 13.16
CA SER A 131 11.28 5.09 11.72
C SER A 131 10.45 6.11 10.96
N VAL A 132 11.01 6.69 9.90
CA VAL A 132 10.33 7.66 9.04
C VAL A 132 10.77 7.51 7.59
N ALA A 133 9.82 7.65 6.66
CA ALA A 133 10.10 7.59 5.23
C ALA A 133 9.40 8.71 4.45
N LEU A 134 9.89 8.97 3.24
CA LEU A 134 9.22 9.76 2.21
C LEU A 134 8.81 8.84 1.07
N MET A 135 7.56 8.97 0.63
CA MET A 135 7.00 8.11 -0.39
C MET A 135 6.23 8.93 -1.45
N PRO A 136 6.93 9.56 -2.41
CA PRO A 136 6.28 10.12 -3.59
C PRO A 136 5.70 9.01 -4.45
N TYR A 137 4.53 9.27 -5.04
CA TYR A 137 3.89 8.35 -5.97
C TYR A 137 3.18 9.06 -7.12
N ALA A 138 2.92 8.30 -8.17
CA ALA A 138 2.08 8.71 -9.29
C ALA A 138 1.16 7.57 -9.69
N THR A 139 -0.09 7.91 -10.01
CA THR A 139 -1.11 6.98 -10.50
C THR A 139 -1.34 7.19 -11.98
N LEU A 140 -1.32 6.13 -12.75
CA LEU A 140 -1.53 6.11 -14.20
C LEU A 140 -2.93 5.58 -14.50
N PRO A 141 -3.72 6.26 -15.35
CA PRO A 141 -5.12 5.96 -15.60
C PRO A 141 -5.28 4.78 -16.55
N LEU A 142 -4.95 3.56 -16.12
CA LEU A 142 -5.22 2.33 -16.87
C LEU A 142 -6.62 1.79 -16.59
N GLY A 143 -7.21 2.18 -15.48
CA GLY A 143 -8.55 1.84 -15.05
C GLY A 143 -9.61 2.66 -15.79
N GLY A 144 -10.84 2.16 -15.76
CA GLY A 144 -12.00 2.92 -16.24
C GLY A 144 -12.78 3.54 -15.08
N GLU A 145 -13.61 4.51 -15.38
CA GLU A 145 -14.48 5.18 -14.40
C GLU A 145 -15.23 4.21 -13.49
N GLY A 146 -15.27 4.52 -12.21
CA GLY A 146 -15.92 3.75 -11.16
C GLY A 146 -15.01 2.73 -10.46
N VAL A 147 -13.81 2.44 -11.01
CA VAL A 147 -12.74 1.65 -10.34
C VAL A 147 -11.43 2.42 -10.36
N GLY A 148 -11.07 3.07 -11.48
CA GLY A 148 -9.97 4.01 -11.57
C GLY A 148 -10.46 5.47 -11.58
N ALA A 149 -9.54 6.42 -11.39
CA ALA A 149 -9.82 7.85 -11.37
C ALA A 149 -10.06 8.46 -12.77
N GLY A 150 -9.70 7.74 -13.82
CA GLY A 150 -9.90 8.19 -15.22
C GLY A 150 -8.84 9.17 -15.73
N ASP A 151 -7.97 9.69 -14.88
CA ASP A 151 -6.82 10.52 -15.24
C ASP A 151 -5.67 10.26 -14.24
N TRP A 152 -4.44 10.70 -14.59
CA TRP A 152 -3.27 10.50 -13.72
C TRP A 152 -3.42 11.28 -12.40
N GLY A 153 -2.84 10.76 -11.34
CA GLY A 153 -2.72 11.41 -10.03
C GLY A 153 -1.27 11.42 -9.56
N ALA A 154 -0.97 12.20 -8.55
CA ALA A 154 0.31 12.14 -7.87
C ALA A 154 0.15 12.58 -6.42
N GLY A 155 1.04 12.12 -5.56
CA GLY A 155 1.00 12.51 -4.16
C GLY A 155 2.29 12.23 -3.43
N MET A 156 2.24 12.51 -2.14
CA MET A 156 3.32 12.25 -1.18
C MET A 156 2.71 11.66 0.09
N ILE A 157 3.25 10.53 0.52
CA ILE A 157 2.98 9.94 1.82
C ILE A 157 4.24 10.08 2.68
N VAL A 158 4.07 10.33 3.98
CA VAL A 158 5.19 10.42 4.93
C VAL A 158 4.94 9.45 6.08
N PRO A 159 5.20 8.15 5.90
CA PRO A 159 5.02 7.17 6.96
C PRO A 159 5.96 7.44 8.12
N VAL A 160 5.42 7.41 9.33
CA VAL A 160 6.16 7.50 10.60
C VAL A 160 5.69 6.34 11.48
N SER A 161 6.63 5.59 12.04
CA SER A 161 6.34 4.53 13.00
C SER A 161 7.23 4.62 14.21
N PHE A 162 6.74 4.12 15.31
CA PHE A 162 7.47 4.05 16.57
C PHE A 162 7.19 2.72 17.27
N GLU A 163 8.19 1.89 17.43
CA GLU A 163 8.10 0.61 18.11
C GLU A 163 8.46 0.71 19.59
N LEU A 164 7.61 0.15 20.44
CA LEU A 164 7.68 0.16 21.89
C LEU A 164 7.52 -1.25 22.45
N GLY A 165 8.40 -2.15 22.08
CA GLY A 165 8.31 -3.57 22.43
C GLY A 165 7.15 -4.24 21.69
N ALA A 166 6.15 -4.76 22.42
CA ALA A 166 4.98 -5.39 21.81
C ALA A 166 3.98 -4.39 21.20
N LEU A 167 4.15 -3.09 21.43
CA LEU A 167 3.30 -2.04 20.89
C LEU A 167 4.01 -1.30 19.77
N SER A 168 3.26 -0.91 18.74
CA SER A 168 3.71 0.00 17.70
C SER A 168 2.73 1.15 17.53
N LEU A 169 3.25 2.33 17.20
CA LEU A 169 2.47 3.49 16.84
C LEU A 169 2.75 3.84 15.38
N GLY A 170 1.72 4.11 14.61
CA GLY A 170 1.81 4.54 13.22
C GLY A 170 1.16 5.90 13.01
N PHE A 171 1.78 6.74 12.16
CA PHE A 171 1.20 7.98 11.68
C PHE A 171 1.58 8.17 10.22
N THR A 172 0.59 8.26 9.33
CA THR A 172 0.79 8.28 7.87
C THR A 172 0.08 9.48 7.26
N PRO A 173 0.65 10.69 7.36
CA PRO A 173 0.12 11.85 6.64
C PRO A 173 0.38 11.73 5.14
N HIS A 174 -0.56 12.26 4.35
CA HIS A 174 -0.47 12.30 2.89
C HIS A 174 -1.04 13.59 2.32
N VAL A 175 -0.61 13.92 1.12
CA VAL A 175 -1.16 14.99 0.28
C VAL A 175 -1.17 14.55 -1.17
N ASP A 176 -2.27 14.82 -1.85
CA ASP A 176 -2.56 14.30 -3.18
C ASP A 176 -3.00 15.42 -4.12
N SER A 177 -2.56 15.34 -5.35
CA SER A 177 -3.13 16.05 -6.49
C SER A 177 -4.15 15.13 -7.14
N ALA A 178 -5.39 15.20 -6.66
CA ALA A 178 -6.49 14.37 -7.11
C ALA A 178 -7.14 14.94 -8.38
N VAL A 179 -7.82 14.09 -9.13
CA VAL A 179 -8.57 14.48 -10.33
C VAL A 179 -9.89 15.08 -9.90
N ASP A 180 -10.29 16.20 -10.50
CA ASP A 180 -11.61 16.80 -10.24
C ASP A 180 -12.74 15.85 -10.69
N SER A 181 -13.86 15.86 -9.99
CA SER A 181 -14.99 14.96 -10.23
C SER A 181 -15.59 15.09 -11.63
N ASP A 182 -15.37 16.24 -12.31
CA ASP A 182 -15.77 16.45 -13.70
C ASP A 182 -14.74 15.94 -14.74
N GLY A 183 -13.65 15.34 -14.28
CA GLY A 183 -12.54 14.84 -15.10
C GLY A 183 -11.67 15.94 -15.72
N ARG A 184 -11.78 17.19 -15.27
CA ARG A 184 -11.09 18.33 -15.86
C ARG A 184 -10.37 19.16 -14.80
N GLY A 185 -9.10 18.97 -14.66
CA GLY A 185 -8.30 19.69 -13.65
C GLY A 185 -7.98 18.85 -12.45
N ARG A 186 -7.49 19.51 -11.42
CA ARG A 186 -6.98 18.86 -10.21
C ARG A 186 -7.20 19.71 -8.99
N HIS A 187 -7.49 19.04 -7.90
CA HIS A 187 -7.57 19.66 -6.59
C HIS A 187 -6.61 18.99 -5.60
N THR A 188 -6.55 19.53 -4.42
CA THR A 188 -5.73 18.96 -3.34
C THR A 188 -6.62 18.15 -2.41
N ALA A 189 -6.29 16.87 -2.24
CA ALA A 189 -6.75 16.07 -1.12
C ALA A 189 -5.59 15.90 -0.13
N TYR A 190 -5.89 15.80 1.17
CA TYR A 190 -4.88 15.55 2.20
C TYR A 190 -5.50 14.91 3.42
N GLY A 191 -4.69 14.15 4.13
CA GLY A 191 -5.18 13.44 5.29
C GLY A 191 -4.07 12.79 6.09
N SER A 192 -4.48 11.93 7.00
CA SER A 192 -3.56 11.08 7.74
C SER A 192 -4.28 9.85 8.29
N VAL A 193 -3.49 8.81 8.52
CA VAL A 193 -3.89 7.65 9.33
C VAL A 193 -3.07 7.68 10.61
N ALA A 194 -3.73 7.40 11.74
CA ALA A 194 -3.06 7.18 13.02
C ALA A 194 -3.50 5.81 13.58
N GLY A 195 -2.55 5.02 14.05
CA GLY A 195 -2.80 3.66 14.49
C GLY A 195 -1.95 3.20 15.64
N VAL A 196 -2.46 2.17 16.30
CA VAL A 196 -1.76 1.41 17.34
C VAL A 196 -1.78 -0.04 16.95
N GLY A 197 -0.59 -0.66 16.85
CA GLY A 197 -0.40 -2.08 16.65
C GLY A 197 0.00 -2.79 17.94
N VAL A 198 -0.34 -4.06 18.05
CA VAL A 198 0.05 -4.93 19.15
C VAL A 198 0.40 -6.33 18.65
N GLY A 199 1.58 -6.81 19.02
CA GLY A 199 1.95 -8.23 18.87
C GLY A 199 1.26 -9.06 19.95
N LEU A 200 0.39 -9.97 19.54
CA LEU A 200 -0.31 -10.89 20.45
C LEU A 200 0.51 -12.15 20.72
N SER A 201 1.32 -12.54 19.75
CA SER A 201 2.29 -13.64 19.81
C SER A 201 3.40 -13.36 18.78
N ASP A 202 4.38 -14.28 18.68
CA ASP A 202 5.45 -14.17 17.68
C ASP A 202 4.93 -14.18 16.23
N ASP A 203 3.75 -14.78 15.99
CA ASP A 203 3.17 -14.94 14.66
C ASP A 203 1.91 -14.10 14.42
N VAL A 204 1.31 -13.49 15.44
CA VAL A 204 0.01 -12.81 15.33
C VAL A 204 0.09 -11.39 15.84
N SER A 205 -0.33 -10.47 15.01
CA SER A 205 -0.47 -9.05 15.34
C SER A 205 -1.88 -8.53 15.07
N MET A 206 -2.24 -7.46 15.75
CA MET A 206 -3.47 -6.70 15.50
C MET A 206 -3.17 -5.21 15.46
N ALA A 207 -3.96 -4.45 14.69
CA ALA A 207 -3.89 -3.00 14.69
C ALA A 207 -5.28 -2.38 14.75
N ALA A 208 -5.38 -1.25 15.45
CA ALA A 208 -6.54 -0.36 15.44
C ALA A 208 -6.11 1.01 14.90
N GLU A 209 -6.83 1.53 13.93
CA GLU A 209 -6.46 2.73 13.18
C GLU A 209 -7.64 3.66 13.00
N VAL A 210 -7.34 4.95 12.84
CA VAL A 210 -8.29 5.97 12.44
C VAL A 210 -7.69 6.73 11.26
N SER A 211 -8.47 6.88 10.20
CA SER A 211 -8.14 7.67 9.00
C SER A 211 -9.02 8.90 8.91
N LEU A 212 -8.44 10.02 8.49
CA LEU A 212 -9.15 11.23 8.16
C LEU A 212 -8.56 11.81 6.87
N THR A 213 -9.38 11.96 5.83
CA THR A 213 -8.99 12.56 4.54
C THR A 213 -9.95 13.68 4.18
N ARG A 214 -9.41 14.86 3.90
CA ARG A 214 -10.13 16.01 3.38
C ARG A 214 -9.87 16.15 1.90
N ASP A 215 -10.90 15.98 1.12
CA ASP A 215 -10.92 16.23 -0.31
C ASP A 215 -11.50 17.63 -0.60
N ARG A 216 -10.84 18.38 -1.48
CA ARG A 216 -11.24 19.76 -1.86
C ARG A 216 -11.67 19.87 -3.31
N ASP A 217 -12.38 18.87 -3.80
CA ASP A 217 -12.92 18.90 -5.14
C ASP A 217 -13.78 20.18 -5.36
N PRO A 218 -13.58 20.93 -6.45
CA PRO A 218 -14.40 22.11 -6.78
C PRO A 218 -15.90 21.79 -6.92
N GLY A 219 -16.26 20.55 -7.27
CA GLY A 219 -17.63 20.09 -7.36
C GLY A 219 -18.29 19.80 -6.02
N GLY A 220 -17.50 19.62 -4.96
CA GLY A 220 -17.99 19.35 -3.61
C GLY A 220 -16.90 18.87 -2.67
N HIS A 221 -16.72 19.57 -1.54
CA HIS A 221 -15.74 19.18 -0.54
C HIS A 221 -16.27 18.04 0.32
N THR A 222 -15.49 16.95 0.45
CA THR A 222 -15.81 15.84 1.34
C THR A 222 -14.78 15.67 2.45
N THR A 223 -15.17 15.02 3.52
CA THR A 223 -14.25 14.62 4.58
C THR A 223 -14.56 13.17 4.93
N GLU A 224 -13.72 12.27 4.47
CA GLU A 224 -13.82 10.86 4.80
C GLU A 224 -13.13 10.58 6.13
N ALA A 225 -13.80 9.82 7.00
CA ALA A 225 -13.27 9.40 8.29
C ALA A 225 -13.62 7.93 8.53
N LEU A 226 -12.61 7.10 8.76
CA LEU A 226 -12.74 5.66 8.97
C LEU A 226 -12.12 5.26 10.31
N ALA A 227 -12.69 4.25 10.95
CA ALA A 227 -12.01 3.48 11.99
C ALA A 227 -11.81 2.05 11.50
N GLY A 228 -10.60 1.54 11.63
CA GLY A 228 -10.17 0.23 11.17
C GLY A 228 -9.71 -0.67 12.31
N LEU A 229 -9.96 -1.96 12.14
CA LEU A 229 -9.39 -3.03 12.94
C LEU A 229 -8.89 -4.12 12.01
N SER A 230 -7.65 -4.55 12.22
CA SER A 230 -7.01 -5.55 11.37
C SER A 230 -6.19 -6.55 12.18
N ALA A 231 -5.94 -7.71 11.58
CA ALA A 231 -5.07 -8.74 12.12
C ALA A 231 -4.19 -9.34 11.03
N GLY A 232 -2.93 -9.60 11.38
CA GLY A 232 -1.95 -10.30 10.57
C GLY A 232 -1.52 -11.61 11.25
N TRP A 233 -1.34 -12.65 10.45
CA TRP A 233 -0.76 -13.91 10.87
C TRP A 233 0.43 -14.26 9.98
N GLN A 234 1.61 -14.39 10.57
CA GLN A 234 2.88 -14.68 9.91
C GLN A 234 3.30 -16.12 10.22
N PRO A 235 2.88 -17.13 9.42
CA PRO A 235 3.24 -18.54 9.65
C PRO A 235 4.72 -18.85 9.41
N GLY A 236 5.51 -17.85 9.07
CA GLY A 236 6.94 -17.95 8.84
C GLY A 236 7.53 -16.60 8.44
N PRO A 237 8.87 -16.51 8.32
CA PRO A 237 9.58 -15.23 8.20
C PRO A 237 9.31 -14.46 6.90
N ASP A 238 8.70 -15.09 5.90
CA ASP A 238 8.53 -14.53 4.56
C ASP A 238 7.09 -14.44 4.09
N SER A 239 6.11 -14.75 4.93
CA SER A 239 4.71 -14.74 4.53
C SER A 239 3.79 -14.26 5.63
N GLN A 240 2.73 -13.53 5.25
CA GLN A 240 1.67 -13.06 6.14
C GLN A 240 0.32 -13.26 5.46
N TRP A 241 -0.65 -13.68 6.24
CA TRP A 241 -2.08 -13.60 5.90
C TRP A 241 -2.70 -12.48 6.72
N ASP A 242 -3.66 -11.79 6.16
CA ASP A 242 -4.29 -10.67 6.83
C ASP A 242 -5.79 -10.60 6.56
N VAL A 243 -6.48 -9.98 7.53
CA VAL A 243 -7.91 -9.66 7.44
C VAL A 243 -8.14 -8.34 8.16
N GLY A 244 -9.09 -7.55 7.66
CA GLY A 244 -9.46 -6.32 8.32
C GLY A 244 -10.87 -5.87 7.97
N ALA A 245 -11.35 -4.93 8.80
CA ALA A 245 -12.62 -4.27 8.64
C ALA A 245 -12.47 -2.79 9.00
N ASN A 246 -13.11 -1.92 8.21
CA ASN A 246 -13.22 -0.50 8.48
C ASN A 246 -14.69 -0.12 8.58
N VAL A 247 -14.99 0.88 9.38
CA VAL A 247 -16.33 1.47 9.51
C VAL A 247 -16.23 2.98 9.32
N GLY A 248 -17.19 3.53 8.59
CA GLY A 248 -17.32 4.97 8.40
C GLY A 248 -17.74 5.67 9.68
N LEU A 249 -17.08 6.78 9.99
CA LEU A 249 -17.38 7.61 11.15
C LEU A 249 -18.27 8.81 10.80
N ASN A 250 -18.48 9.06 9.52
CA ASN A 250 -19.33 10.15 9.04
C ASN A 250 -20.03 9.76 7.72
N ARG A 251 -20.79 10.71 7.14
CA ARG A 251 -21.64 10.46 5.95
C ARG A 251 -20.89 10.44 4.63
N ASP A 252 -19.66 10.97 4.61
CA ASP A 252 -18.82 11.03 3.40
C ASP A 252 -17.99 9.75 3.26
N SER A 253 -18.09 8.84 4.24
CA SER A 253 -17.31 7.59 4.31
C SER A 253 -18.17 6.38 3.97
N PRO A 254 -17.62 5.30 3.39
CA PRO A 254 -18.28 4.01 3.28
C PRO A 254 -18.80 3.54 4.65
N ASP A 255 -19.99 2.93 4.70
CA ASP A 255 -20.55 2.42 5.95
C ASP A 255 -19.65 1.34 6.58
N ILE A 256 -19.15 0.43 5.73
CA ILE A 256 -18.28 -0.68 6.13
C ILE A 256 -17.43 -1.15 4.96
N GLU A 257 -16.20 -1.54 5.28
CA GLU A 257 -15.30 -2.22 4.36
C GLU A 257 -14.78 -3.50 5.02
N LEU A 258 -14.68 -4.57 4.25
CA LEU A 258 -14.08 -5.83 4.66
C LEU A 258 -13.03 -6.24 3.64
N TYR A 259 -11.90 -6.76 4.08
CA TYR A 259 -10.85 -7.23 3.20
C TYR A 259 -10.07 -8.38 3.81
N PHE A 260 -9.47 -9.18 2.93
CA PHE A 260 -8.46 -10.14 3.32
C PHE A 260 -7.41 -10.27 2.22
N GLY A 261 -6.22 -10.66 2.61
CA GLY A 261 -5.13 -10.77 1.67
C GLY A 261 -3.93 -11.52 2.21
N PHE A 262 -2.86 -11.39 1.48
CA PHE A 262 -1.62 -12.02 1.87
C PHE A 262 -0.41 -11.26 1.34
N ALA A 263 0.73 -11.40 2.00
CA ALA A 263 2.02 -10.89 1.59
C ALA A 263 3.07 -12.00 1.58
N ARG A 264 4.00 -11.93 0.61
CA ARG A 264 5.13 -12.84 0.51
C ARG A 264 6.38 -12.15 0.00
N ARG A 265 7.49 -12.37 0.71
CA ARG A 265 8.84 -11.95 0.32
C ARG A 265 9.59 -13.11 -0.34
N PHE A 266 10.40 -12.81 -1.35
CA PHE A 266 11.18 -13.73 -2.16
C PHE A 266 12.67 -13.41 -2.10
#